data_157b3389d9080835c7627e0411c2544c
#
_entry.id   157b3389d9080835c7627e0411c2544c
#
_cell.length_a   1.000
_cell.length_b   1.000
_cell.length_c   1.000
_cell.angle_alpha   90.00
_cell.angle_beta   90.00
_cell.angle_gamma   90.00
#
_symmetry.space_group_name_H-M   'P 1'
#
loop_
_entity.id
_entity.type
_entity.pdbx_description
1 polymer ?
#
loop_
_entity_poly.entity_id
_entity_poly.type
_entity_poly.pdbx_seq_one_letter_code
_entity_poly.pdbx_strand_id
1 'polypeptide(L)'
;MALKFFLGYIGVFLAFAITLLVLVKPLSEGMAAGGKKPTIYSVISAIIVSLVAYISRFVIDYTFATYWIISGIFLLFGIIHVRLIHKKYFSPGVESNKVFFGEILFGFSVIFFVIVIFSSLHYFLSGDKEYLFYPMLFSMLSFFIPILVLHTFNAAFDIPQATFITWSYPINYQIDLPDENPAEKLYVIGFEITKKAADVKKTYFRAKAPEGMKLGELYYHFINDYNELQSETPIEYATKNIEAYEWWFRRKPKWYQRQRILNPEITIRENGIKENTVIICERINNESF
;
A
#
# COMPACT_ATOMS: atom_id res chain seq x y z
N MET A 1 17.11 -23.15 40.62
CA MET A 1 17.32 -23.03 39.13
C MET A 1 16.29 -22.14 38.48
N ALA A 2 14.99 -22.33 38.70
CA ALA A 2 13.90 -21.55 38.08
C ALA A 2 14.02 -20.01 38.26
N LEU A 3 14.38 -19.52 39.43
CA LEU A 3 14.52 -18.07 39.65
C LEU A 3 15.63 -17.43 38.79
N LYS A 4 16.76 -18.12 38.56
CA LYS A 4 17.83 -17.58 37.71
C LYS A 4 17.40 -17.44 36.26
N PHE A 5 16.68 -18.43 35.73
CA PHE A 5 16.12 -18.37 34.35
C PHE A 5 15.04 -17.27 34.23
N PHE A 6 14.16 -17.15 35.25
CA PHE A 6 13.19 -16.08 35.30
C PHE A 6 13.84 -14.71 35.31
N LEU A 7 14.83 -14.45 36.15
CA LEU A 7 15.54 -13.16 36.21
C LEU A 7 16.29 -12.87 34.90
N GLY A 8 16.90 -13.89 34.28
CA GLY A 8 17.50 -13.75 32.97
C GLY A 8 16.48 -13.35 31.90
N TYR A 9 15.33 -14.01 31.86
CA TYR A 9 14.22 -13.70 30.96
C TYR A 9 13.74 -12.25 31.12
N ILE A 10 13.42 -11.83 32.37
CA ILE A 10 12.99 -10.45 32.65
C ILE A 10 14.06 -9.43 32.28
N GLY A 11 15.34 -9.72 32.60
CA GLY A 11 16.46 -8.84 32.27
C GLY A 11 16.62 -8.61 30.77
N VAL A 12 16.47 -9.66 29.95
CA VAL A 12 16.54 -9.58 28.49
C VAL A 12 15.41 -8.70 27.93
N PHE A 13 14.16 -8.97 28.31
CA PHE A 13 13.03 -8.18 27.80
C PHE A 13 13.06 -6.73 28.29
N LEU A 14 13.50 -6.47 29.52
CA LEU A 14 13.69 -5.11 30.02
C LEU A 14 14.78 -4.35 29.25
N ALA A 15 15.89 -5.01 28.95
CA ALA A 15 16.97 -4.44 28.15
C ALA A 15 16.47 -4.10 26.74
N PHE A 16 15.73 -5.00 26.08
CA PHE A 16 15.11 -4.72 24.78
C PHE A 16 14.13 -3.55 24.85
N ALA A 17 13.25 -3.50 25.85
CA ALA A 17 12.29 -2.41 26.02
C ALA A 17 12.98 -1.05 26.09
N ILE A 18 14.05 -0.93 26.88
CA ILE A 18 14.82 0.31 27.04
C ILE A 18 15.58 0.66 25.77
N THR A 19 16.23 -0.34 25.15
CA THR A 19 16.98 -0.13 23.89
C THR A 19 16.08 0.40 22.80
N LEU A 20 14.88 -0.17 22.62
CA LEU A 20 13.92 0.30 21.63
C LEU A 20 13.44 1.72 21.90
N LEU A 21 13.20 2.10 23.17
CA LEU A 21 12.89 3.49 23.53
C LEU A 21 13.99 4.48 23.12
N VAL A 22 15.23 4.07 23.21
CA VAL A 22 16.38 4.91 22.77
C VAL A 22 16.41 5.01 21.25
N LEU A 23 16.19 3.89 20.55
CA LEU A 23 16.21 3.84 19.08
C LEU A 23 15.07 4.62 18.41
N VAL A 24 13.93 4.78 19.09
CA VAL A 24 12.79 5.54 18.56
C VAL A 24 13.03 7.06 18.59
N LYS A 25 13.82 7.57 19.53
CA LYS A 25 14.05 9.02 19.66
C LYS A 25 14.53 9.71 18.37
N PRO A 26 15.51 9.19 17.62
CA PRO A 26 15.97 9.81 16.39
C PRO A 26 14.96 9.69 15.23
N LEU A 27 13.96 8.81 15.34
CA LEU A 27 12.93 8.62 14.31
C LEU A 27 11.73 9.58 14.47
N SER A 28 11.63 10.26 15.62
CA SER A 28 10.53 11.18 15.90
C SER A 28 10.98 12.34 16.78
N GLU A 29 10.86 13.56 16.25
CA GLU A 29 11.14 14.79 17.01
C GLU A 29 10.26 14.90 18.26
N GLY A 30 9.00 14.53 18.18
CA GLY A 30 8.07 14.53 19.31
C GLY A 30 8.51 13.59 20.42
N MET A 31 9.07 12.42 20.08
CA MET A 31 9.64 11.47 21.06
C MET A 31 10.92 12.01 21.68
N ALA A 32 11.78 12.65 20.90
CA ALA A 32 13.01 13.29 21.40
C ALA A 32 12.69 14.44 22.35
N ALA A 33 11.77 15.32 21.98
CA ALA A 33 11.32 16.46 22.80
C ALA A 33 10.52 16.04 24.04
N GLY A 34 9.89 14.87 24.03
CA GLY A 34 9.07 14.34 25.11
C GLY A 34 9.85 14.01 26.40
N GLY A 35 11.16 13.88 26.33
CA GLY A 35 12.04 13.60 27.47
C GLY A 35 11.70 12.26 28.13
N LYS A 36 11.26 12.29 29.40
CA LYS A 36 10.87 11.09 30.18
C LYS A 36 9.40 10.66 29.98
N LYS A 37 8.56 11.52 29.39
CA LYS A 37 7.10 11.25 29.24
C LYS A 37 6.78 9.97 28.45
N PRO A 38 7.42 9.65 27.32
CA PRO A 38 7.19 8.40 26.59
C PRO A 38 7.51 7.17 27.43
N THR A 39 8.59 7.19 28.20
CA THR A 39 8.97 6.09 29.10
C THR A 39 7.94 5.89 30.21
N ILE A 40 7.51 6.98 30.85
CA ILE A 40 6.46 6.93 31.89
C ILE A 40 5.17 6.38 31.31
N TYR A 41 4.77 6.82 30.13
CA TYR A 41 3.61 6.29 29.43
C TYR A 41 3.75 4.77 29.19
N SER A 42 4.90 4.30 28.67
CA SER A 42 5.13 2.88 28.39
C SER A 42 5.01 2.03 29.65
N VAL A 43 5.58 2.46 30.77
CA VAL A 43 5.53 1.71 32.04
C VAL A 43 4.12 1.71 32.61
N ILE A 44 3.46 2.87 32.67
CA ILE A 44 2.09 2.94 33.25
C ILE A 44 1.10 2.13 32.43
N SER A 45 1.12 2.28 31.10
CA SER A 45 0.22 1.51 30.23
C SER A 45 0.50 0.01 30.29
N ALA A 46 1.78 -0.39 30.39
CA ALA A 46 2.16 -1.78 30.57
C ALA A 46 1.65 -2.37 31.90
N ILE A 47 1.70 -1.60 32.99
CA ILE A 47 1.13 -2.03 34.30
C ILE A 47 -0.38 -2.25 34.14
N ILE A 48 -1.10 -1.27 33.59
CA ILE A 48 -2.57 -1.35 33.50
C ILE A 48 -2.97 -2.56 32.62
N VAL A 49 -2.38 -2.72 31.44
CA VAL A 49 -2.73 -3.82 30.53
C VAL A 49 -2.35 -5.17 31.10
N SER A 50 -1.20 -5.27 31.77
CA SER A 50 -0.77 -6.51 32.40
C SER A 50 -1.70 -6.92 33.55
N LEU A 51 -2.19 -5.98 34.36
CA LEU A 51 -3.18 -6.25 35.39
C LEU A 51 -4.51 -6.72 34.83
N VAL A 52 -5.03 -6.04 33.81
CA VAL A 52 -6.27 -6.43 33.14
C VAL A 52 -6.14 -7.82 32.50
N ALA A 53 -5.05 -8.11 31.80
CA ALA A 53 -4.79 -9.40 31.20
C ALA A 53 -4.61 -10.51 32.28
N TYR A 54 -3.97 -10.19 33.41
CA TYR A 54 -3.79 -11.14 34.52
C TYR A 54 -5.13 -11.49 35.15
N ILE A 55 -6.00 -10.51 35.42
CA ILE A 55 -7.32 -10.72 36.00
C ILE A 55 -8.22 -11.51 35.06
N SER A 56 -8.19 -11.24 33.76
CA SER A 56 -9.06 -11.90 32.77
C SER A 56 -8.84 -13.41 32.70
N ARG A 57 -7.63 -13.92 33.02
CA ARG A 57 -7.34 -15.37 33.03
C ARG A 57 -8.11 -16.15 34.13
N PHE A 58 -8.57 -15.50 35.18
CA PHE A 58 -9.34 -16.15 36.24
C PHE A 58 -10.84 -16.20 35.95
N VAL A 59 -11.30 -15.49 34.94
CA VAL A 59 -12.71 -15.42 34.55
C VAL A 59 -13.11 -16.57 33.65
N ILE A 60 -12.10 -17.24 33.04
CA ILE A 60 -12.33 -18.20 31.93
C ILE A 60 -11.50 -19.46 32.16
N ASP A 61 -12.17 -20.59 32.15
CA ASP A 61 -11.56 -21.91 32.37
C ASP A 61 -10.91 -22.51 31.09
N TYR A 62 -11.25 -21.96 29.92
CA TYR A 62 -10.78 -22.51 28.63
C TYR A 62 -9.66 -21.69 28.04
N THR A 63 -8.52 -22.30 27.76
CA THR A 63 -7.33 -21.66 27.15
C THR A 63 -7.63 -20.93 25.85
N PHE A 64 -8.48 -21.49 25.00
CA PHE A 64 -8.87 -20.88 23.73
C PHE A 64 -9.69 -19.60 23.92
N ALA A 65 -10.65 -19.59 24.84
CA ALA A 65 -11.43 -18.40 25.18
C ALA A 65 -10.55 -17.32 25.82
N THR A 66 -9.63 -17.71 26.70
CA THR A 66 -8.63 -16.82 27.31
C THR A 66 -7.79 -16.13 26.24
N TYR A 67 -7.33 -16.87 25.23
CA TYR A 67 -6.59 -16.30 24.09
C TYR A 67 -7.36 -15.17 23.40
N TRP A 68 -8.64 -15.41 23.05
CA TRP A 68 -9.44 -14.42 22.33
C TRP A 68 -9.77 -13.19 23.17
N ILE A 69 -10.03 -13.35 24.45
CA ILE A 69 -10.31 -12.21 25.35
C ILE A 69 -9.05 -11.37 25.53
N ILE A 70 -7.91 -12.00 25.79
CA ILE A 70 -6.65 -11.27 25.89
C ILE A 70 -6.32 -10.59 24.56
N SER A 71 -6.57 -11.24 23.41
CA SER A 71 -6.42 -10.61 22.07
C SER A 71 -7.30 -9.37 21.93
N GLY A 72 -8.54 -9.43 22.38
CA GLY A 72 -9.47 -8.28 22.41
C GLY A 72 -8.95 -7.13 23.28
N ILE A 73 -8.41 -7.44 24.46
CA ILE A 73 -7.79 -6.46 25.37
C ILE A 73 -6.60 -5.78 24.68
N PHE A 74 -5.72 -6.55 24.04
CA PHE A 74 -4.57 -5.98 23.31
C PHE A 74 -4.98 -5.18 22.08
N LEU A 75 -6.02 -5.59 21.36
CA LEU A 75 -6.58 -4.82 20.25
C LEU A 75 -7.10 -3.45 20.72
N LEU A 76 -7.91 -3.43 21.79
CA LEU A 76 -8.41 -2.19 22.39
C LEU A 76 -7.27 -1.30 22.89
N PHE A 77 -6.28 -1.90 23.54
CA PHE A 77 -5.08 -1.19 23.97
C PHE A 77 -4.33 -0.60 22.79
N GLY A 78 -4.19 -1.32 21.69
CA GLY A 78 -3.59 -0.82 20.45
C GLY A 78 -4.34 0.39 19.87
N ILE A 79 -5.68 0.37 19.87
CA ILE A 79 -6.51 1.51 19.43
C ILE A 79 -6.27 2.74 20.33
N ILE A 80 -6.26 2.56 21.63
CA ILE A 80 -6.00 3.64 22.60
C ILE A 80 -4.57 4.17 22.43
N HIS A 81 -3.60 3.26 22.27
CA HIS A 81 -2.19 3.60 22.06
C HIS A 81 -2.02 4.48 20.82
N VAL A 82 -2.56 4.07 19.67
CA VAL A 82 -2.50 4.85 18.43
C VAL A 82 -3.12 6.23 18.64
N ARG A 83 -4.31 6.33 19.22
CA ARG A 83 -4.98 7.63 19.44
C ARG A 83 -4.18 8.58 20.32
N LEU A 84 -3.51 8.06 21.37
CA LEU A 84 -2.75 8.88 22.32
C LEU A 84 -1.36 9.25 21.79
N ILE A 85 -0.73 8.35 21.06
CA ILE A 85 0.70 8.43 20.73
C ILE A 85 0.93 9.00 19.34
N HIS A 86 0.18 8.56 18.32
CA HIS A 86 0.37 9.02 16.95
C HIS A 86 0.32 10.55 16.84
N LYS A 87 -0.79 11.15 17.28
CA LYS A 87 -0.97 12.61 17.22
C LYS A 87 0.01 13.40 18.08
N LYS A 88 0.48 12.81 19.18
CA LYS A 88 1.31 13.51 20.17
C LYS A 88 2.80 13.47 19.85
N TYR A 89 3.28 12.36 19.32
CA TYR A 89 4.70 12.12 19.12
C TYR A 89 5.11 11.90 17.68
N PHE A 90 4.17 11.53 16.80
CA PHE A 90 4.41 11.23 15.40
C PHE A 90 3.60 12.18 14.52
N SER A 91 3.94 13.48 14.53
CA SER A 91 3.23 14.49 13.76
C SER A 91 3.36 14.31 12.24
N PRO A 92 2.33 14.65 11.44
CA PRO A 92 2.42 14.66 9.99
C PRO A 92 3.44 15.71 9.52
N GLY A 93 4.33 15.33 8.63
CA GLY A 93 5.41 16.19 8.09
C GLY A 93 6.77 15.51 8.04
N VAL A 94 6.94 14.38 8.70
CA VAL A 94 8.11 13.51 8.60
C VAL A 94 7.84 12.43 7.55
N GLU A 95 8.88 11.92 6.88
CA GLU A 95 8.76 10.80 5.95
C GLU A 95 7.91 9.67 6.55
N SER A 96 6.86 9.28 5.86
CA SER A 96 5.87 8.28 6.29
C SER A 96 6.52 6.98 6.79
N ASN A 97 7.61 6.55 6.15
CA ASN A 97 8.34 5.35 6.54
C ASN A 97 9.00 5.49 7.92
N LYS A 98 9.59 6.66 8.23
CA LYS A 98 10.23 6.89 9.54
C LYS A 98 9.19 6.88 10.66
N VAL A 99 8.02 7.48 10.41
CA VAL A 99 6.89 7.47 11.35
C VAL A 99 6.43 6.05 11.60
N PHE A 100 6.19 5.26 10.55
CA PHE A 100 5.79 3.87 10.65
C PHE A 100 6.76 3.03 11.48
N PHE A 101 8.05 3.05 11.12
CA PHE A 101 9.07 2.30 11.88
C PHE A 101 9.20 2.80 13.32
N GLY A 102 9.10 4.10 13.55
CA GLY A 102 9.11 4.68 14.89
C GLY A 102 7.96 4.17 15.76
N GLU A 103 6.74 4.14 15.23
CA GLU A 103 5.57 3.63 15.96
C GLU A 103 5.65 2.14 16.24
N ILE A 104 6.10 1.35 15.27
CA ILE A 104 6.30 -0.10 15.45
C ILE A 104 7.35 -0.38 16.53
N LEU A 105 8.51 0.28 16.48
CA LEU A 105 9.55 0.09 17.50
C LEU A 105 9.08 0.55 18.87
N PHE A 106 8.34 1.65 18.95
CA PHE A 106 7.77 2.10 20.21
C PHE A 106 6.73 1.12 20.74
N GLY A 107 5.87 0.59 19.86
CA GLY A 107 4.93 -0.47 20.20
C GLY A 107 5.62 -1.72 20.77
N PHE A 108 6.69 -2.18 20.14
CA PHE A 108 7.49 -3.29 20.67
C PHE A 108 8.08 -2.98 22.04
N SER A 109 8.58 -1.76 22.26
CA SER A 109 9.07 -1.36 23.59
C SER A 109 7.99 -1.47 24.65
N VAL A 110 6.77 -0.98 24.36
CA VAL A 110 5.61 -1.10 25.29
C VAL A 110 5.26 -2.56 25.55
N ILE A 111 5.20 -3.40 24.52
CA ILE A 111 4.90 -4.82 24.65
C ILE A 111 5.98 -5.54 25.47
N PHE A 112 7.25 -5.21 25.33
CA PHE A 112 8.30 -5.82 26.16
C PHE A 112 8.17 -5.41 27.63
N PHE A 113 7.75 -4.19 27.95
CA PHE A 113 7.39 -3.83 29.31
C PHE A 113 6.18 -4.64 29.82
N VAL A 114 5.18 -4.86 28.97
CA VAL A 114 4.02 -5.70 29.29
C VAL A 114 4.47 -7.13 29.61
N ILE A 115 5.36 -7.72 28.80
CA ILE A 115 5.91 -9.07 29.05
C ILE A 115 6.60 -9.12 30.42
N VAL A 116 7.46 -8.15 30.72
CA VAL A 116 8.17 -8.08 32.00
C VAL A 116 7.20 -8.04 33.17
N ILE A 117 6.20 -7.17 33.13
CA ILE A 117 5.27 -6.96 34.24
C ILE A 117 4.32 -8.14 34.37
N PHE A 118 3.74 -8.62 33.27
CA PHE A 118 2.82 -9.76 33.33
C PHE A 118 3.51 -11.04 33.77
N SER A 119 4.70 -11.35 33.23
CA SER A 119 5.45 -12.54 33.64
C SER A 119 5.85 -12.46 35.10
N SER A 120 6.12 -11.25 35.62
CA SER A 120 6.38 -11.05 37.04
C SER A 120 5.13 -11.29 37.89
N LEU A 121 3.98 -10.73 37.49
CA LEU A 121 2.71 -11.00 38.18
C LEU A 121 2.40 -12.49 38.15
N HIS A 122 2.60 -13.15 37.01
CA HIS A 122 2.31 -14.56 36.84
C HIS A 122 3.23 -15.42 37.72
N TYR A 123 4.54 -15.14 37.74
CA TYR A 123 5.51 -15.88 38.54
C TYR A 123 5.29 -15.75 40.04
N PHE A 124 4.96 -14.54 40.52
CA PHE A 124 4.83 -14.30 41.99
C PHE A 124 3.45 -14.61 42.52
N LEU A 125 2.39 -14.46 41.71
CA LEU A 125 1.00 -14.61 42.18
C LEU A 125 0.36 -15.95 41.77
N SER A 126 0.88 -16.67 40.75
CA SER A 126 0.43 -18.03 40.47
C SER A 126 1.18 -19.02 41.37
N GLY A 127 0.44 -20.00 41.93
CA GLY A 127 0.99 -21.02 42.83
C GLY A 127 2.11 -21.85 42.19
N ASP A 128 2.09 -22.05 40.88
CA ASP A 128 2.98 -22.95 40.16
C ASP A 128 4.34 -22.33 39.79
N LYS A 129 4.57 -21.05 40.13
CA LYS A 129 5.78 -20.30 39.77
C LYS A 129 6.15 -20.35 38.30
N GLU A 130 5.16 -20.52 37.45
CA GLU A 130 5.32 -20.38 35.99
C GLU A 130 5.45 -18.89 35.64
N TYR A 131 6.20 -18.57 34.56
CA TYR A 131 6.33 -17.21 34.07
C TYR A 131 6.01 -17.10 32.59
N LEU A 132 5.79 -18.23 31.90
CA LEU A 132 5.41 -18.30 30.52
C LEU A 132 3.93 -18.63 30.37
N PHE A 133 3.17 -17.70 29.82
CA PHE A 133 1.76 -17.90 29.50
C PHE A 133 1.58 -17.69 27.99
N TYR A 134 1.71 -18.76 27.23
CA TYR A 134 1.70 -18.73 25.75
C TYR A 134 0.48 -18.05 25.14
N PRO A 135 -0.75 -18.26 25.62
CA PRO A 135 -1.91 -17.54 25.08
C PRO A 135 -1.74 -16.04 25.08
N MET A 136 -1.15 -15.46 26.12
CA MET A 136 -0.89 -14.04 26.20
C MET A 136 0.17 -13.60 25.18
N LEU A 137 1.27 -14.34 25.06
CA LEU A 137 2.37 -13.97 24.17
C LEU A 137 1.90 -13.86 22.70
N PHE A 138 1.07 -14.80 22.26
CA PHE A 138 0.50 -14.74 20.91
C PHE A 138 -0.59 -13.66 20.76
N SER A 139 -1.40 -13.45 21.82
CA SER A 139 -2.46 -12.44 21.85
C SER A 139 -1.93 -11.02 21.71
N MET A 140 -0.69 -10.76 22.15
CA MET A 140 -0.05 -9.44 22.05
C MET A 140 0.09 -8.94 20.62
N LEU A 141 0.14 -9.84 19.62
CA LEU A 141 0.24 -9.44 18.21
C LEU A 141 -0.96 -8.62 17.77
N SER A 142 -2.13 -8.81 18.36
CA SER A 142 -3.32 -8.02 18.06
C SER A 142 -3.18 -6.53 18.40
N PHE A 143 -2.25 -6.17 19.30
CA PHE A 143 -1.89 -4.78 19.61
C PHE A 143 -1.41 -4.00 18.38
N PHE A 144 -0.74 -4.65 17.44
CA PHE A 144 -0.18 -4.00 16.24
C PHE A 144 -1.21 -3.80 15.14
N ILE A 145 -2.35 -4.49 15.17
CA ILE A 145 -3.39 -4.37 14.13
C ILE A 145 -3.83 -2.91 13.90
N PRO A 146 -4.16 -2.11 14.92
CA PRO A 146 -4.55 -0.71 14.71
C PRO A 146 -3.47 0.15 14.10
N ILE A 147 -2.20 -0.07 14.45
CA ILE A 147 -1.05 0.64 13.87
C ILE A 147 -0.95 0.31 12.36
N LEU A 148 -1.00 -0.98 12.02
CA LEU A 148 -0.93 -1.44 10.64
C LEU A 148 -2.11 -0.92 9.82
N VAL A 149 -3.33 -0.96 10.35
CA VAL A 149 -4.53 -0.44 9.68
C VAL A 149 -4.40 1.05 9.41
N LEU A 150 -3.96 1.85 10.39
CA LEU A 150 -3.77 3.29 10.22
C LEU A 150 -2.78 3.60 9.09
N HIS A 151 -1.60 2.97 9.12
CA HIS A 151 -0.58 3.23 8.10
C HIS A 151 -0.96 2.70 6.72
N THR A 152 -1.63 1.54 6.63
CA THR A 152 -2.15 1.03 5.36
C THR A 152 -3.20 1.98 4.78
N PHE A 153 -4.09 2.49 5.61
CA PHE A 153 -5.11 3.45 5.20
C PHE A 153 -4.46 4.75 4.69
N ASN A 154 -3.54 5.34 5.46
CA ASN A 154 -2.82 6.54 5.04
C ASN A 154 -2.06 6.32 3.72
N ALA A 155 -1.34 5.21 3.60
CA ALA A 155 -0.64 4.87 2.36
C ALA A 155 -1.59 4.70 1.15
N ALA A 156 -2.82 4.22 1.37
CA ALA A 156 -3.82 4.12 0.30
C ALA A 156 -4.29 5.51 -0.16
N PHE A 157 -4.41 6.48 0.75
CA PHE A 157 -4.74 7.87 0.41
C PHE A 157 -3.58 8.64 -0.23
N ASP A 158 -2.34 8.27 0.09
CA ASP A 158 -1.13 8.88 -0.51
C ASP A 158 -0.86 8.38 -1.94
N ILE A 159 -1.61 7.37 -2.42
CA ILE A 159 -1.53 6.96 -3.82
C ILE A 159 -2.03 8.12 -4.67
N PRO A 160 -1.14 8.80 -5.46
CA PRO A 160 -1.59 9.88 -6.31
C PRO A 160 -2.69 9.35 -7.25
N GLN A 161 -3.75 10.11 -7.38
CA GLN A 161 -4.75 9.83 -8.40
C GLN A 161 -4.01 9.68 -9.73
N ALA A 162 -4.28 8.60 -10.45
CA ALA A 162 -3.68 8.37 -11.74
C ALA A 162 -4.05 9.57 -12.64
N THR A 163 -3.11 10.50 -12.82
CA THR A 163 -3.25 11.53 -13.85
C THR A 163 -3.18 10.79 -15.16
N PHE A 164 -4.33 10.50 -15.74
CA PHE A 164 -4.41 9.92 -17.06
C PHE A 164 -3.87 10.97 -18.03
N ILE A 165 -2.77 10.65 -18.70
CA ILE A 165 -2.34 11.44 -19.85
C ILE A 165 -3.29 11.04 -20.97
N THR A 166 -4.24 11.93 -21.25
CA THR A 166 -5.27 11.73 -22.26
C THR A 166 -4.78 12.22 -23.62
N TRP A 167 -5.33 11.67 -24.65
CA TRP A 167 -5.11 12.07 -26.03
C TRP A 167 -6.46 12.16 -26.74
N SER A 168 -6.72 13.30 -27.37
CA SER A 168 -7.93 13.52 -28.16
C SER A 168 -7.66 13.26 -29.62
N TYR A 169 -8.56 12.53 -30.27
CA TYR A 169 -8.44 12.28 -31.71
C TYR A 169 -8.57 13.63 -32.48
N PRO A 170 -7.62 13.98 -33.38
CA PRO A 170 -7.67 15.23 -34.13
C PRO A 170 -8.75 15.17 -35.24
N ILE A 171 -9.88 15.84 -35.02
CA ILE A 171 -10.97 15.90 -36.00
C ILE A 171 -10.72 17.02 -37.03
N ASN A 172 -10.09 18.12 -36.59
CA ASN A 172 -9.99 19.34 -37.40
C ASN A 172 -8.72 19.44 -38.24
N TYR A 173 -7.78 18.54 -38.11
CA TYR A 173 -6.54 18.52 -38.88
C TYR A 173 -6.07 17.09 -39.13
N GLN A 174 -5.36 16.92 -40.24
CA GLN A 174 -4.72 15.64 -40.54
C GLN A 174 -3.30 15.62 -40.00
N ILE A 175 -2.88 14.46 -39.54
CA ILE A 175 -1.50 14.20 -39.15
C ILE A 175 -0.85 13.51 -40.36
N ASP A 176 0.19 14.15 -40.91
CA ASP A 176 0.94 13.57 -42.01
C ASP A 176 1.78 12.39 -41.55
N LEU A 177 1.93 11.40 -42.44
CA LEU A 177 2.86 10.30 -42.14
C LEU A 177 4.29 10.85 -42.16
N PRO A 178 5.11 10.49 -41.15
CA PRO A 178 6.51 10.87 -41.17
C PRO A 178 7.23 10.25 -42.38
N ASP A 179 8.28 10.92 -42.87
CA ASP A 179 9.11 10.41 -43.95
C ASP A 179 9.65 9.02 -43.59
N GLU A 180 9.60 8.11 -44.57
CA GLU A 180 10.12 6.76 -44.40
C GLU A 180 11.64 6.78 -44.14
N ASN A 181 12.06 6.35 -42.98
CA ASN A 181 13.48 6.16 -42.69
C ASN A 181 13.82 4.66 -42.74
N PRO A 182 14.54 4.21 -43.80
CA PRO A 182 14.88 2.79 -43.97
C PRO A 182 15.72 2.19 -42.84
N ALA A 183 16.38 3.04 -42.02
CA ALA A 183 17.19 2.63 -40.90
C ALA A 183 16.37 2.53 -39.59
N GLU A 184 15.10 2.94 -39.62
CA GLU A 184 14.24 2.95 -38.46
C GLU A 184 13.74 1.54 -38.12
N LYS A 185 13.78 1.23 -36.83
CA LYS A 185 13.31 -0.06 -36.33
C LYS A 185 11.78 -0.07 -36.26
N LEU A 186 11.19 -1.07 -36.89
CA LEU A 186 9.75 -1.32 -36.86
C LEU A 186 9.43 -2.43 -35.87
N TYR A 187 8.54 -2.15 -34.93
CA TYR A 187 7.99 -3.16 -34.04
C TYR A 187 6.59 -3.58 -34.47
N VAL A 188 6.24 -4.84 -34.27
CA VAL A 188 4.85 -5.28 -34.39
C VAL A 188 4.26 -5.28 -32.98
N ILE A 189 3.25 -4.43 -32.76
CA ILE A 189 2.56 -4.27 -31.49
C ILE A 189 1.11 -4.66 -31.60
N GLY A 190 0.43 -4.85 -30.45
CA GLY A 190 -0.99 -5.13 -30.38
C GLY A 190 -1.77 -3.98 -29.77
N PHE A 191 -2.92 -3.62 -30.35
CA PHE A 191 -3.91 -2.75 -29.75
C PHE A 191 -5.12 -3.55 -29.31
N GLU A 192 -5.55 -3.40 -28.05
CA GLU A 192 -6.84 -3.90 -27.54
C GLU A 192 -7.79 -2.72 -27.36
N ILE A 193 -8.83 -2.66 -28.19
CA ILE A 193 -9.74 -1.51 -28.31
C ILE A 193 -11.18 -1.99 -28.35
N THR A 194 -12.12 -1.26 -27.74
CA THR A 194 -13.55 -1.41 -28.00
C THR A 194 -13.91 -0.64 -29.26
N LYS A 195 -14.57 -1.26 -30.26
CA LYS A 195 -14.92 -0.58 -31.50
C LYS A 195 -15.92 0.55 -31.28
N LYS A 196 -16.96 0.31 -30.51
CA LYS A 196 -17.97 1.30 -30.14
C LYS A 196 -17.83 1.70 -28.67
N ALA A 197 -18.30 2.88 -28.33
CA ALA A 197 -18.28 3.35 -26.94
C ALA A 197 -19.13 2.46 -26.00
N ALA A 198 -20.21 1.90 -26.52
CA ALA A 198 -21.10 1.00 -25.76
C ALA A 198 -20.58 -0.45 -25.66
N ASP A 199 -19.54 -0.82 -26.38
CA ASP A 199 -19.04 -2.20 -26.41
C ASP A 199 -18.26 -2.50 -25.12
N VAL A 200 -18.55 -3.65 -24.52
CA VAL A 200 -17.77 -4.17 -23.36
C VAL A 200 -16.57 -5.00 -23.81
N LYS A 201 -16.69 -5.67 -24.98
CA LYS A 201 -15.69 -6.58 -25.49
C LYS A 201 -14.62 -5.85 -26.28
N LYS A 202 -13.36 -5.97 -25.86
CA LYS A 202 -12.21 -5.44 -26.61
C LYS A 202 -11.84 -6.36 -27.76
N THR A 203 -11.50 -5.78 -28.87
CA THR A 203 -10.96 -6.45 -30.06
C THR A 203 -9.46 -6.21 -30.12
N TYR A 204 -8.71 -7.26 -30.47
CA TYR A 204 -7.26 -7.23 -30.61
C TYR A 204 -6.88 -6.97 -32.06
N PHE A 205 -5.98 -6.01 -32.28
CA PHE A 205 -5.43 -5.64 -33.57
C PHE A 205 -3.90 -5.65 -33.53
N ARG A 206 -3.29 -5.90 -34.68
CA ARG A 206 -1.84 -5.78 -34.86
C ARG A 206 -1.51 -4.59 -35.74
N ALA A 207 -0.53 -3.81 -35.29
CA ALA A 207 -0.04 -2.64 -36.03
C ALA A 207 1.48 -2.66 -36.10
N LYS A 208 2.03 -2.10 -37.19
CA LYS A 208 3.45 -1.82 -37.29
C LYS A 208 3.73 -0.45 -36.69
N ALA A 209 4.69 -0.39 -35.78
CA ALA A 209 5.03 0.80 -35.01
C ALA A 209 6.49 1.19 -35.24
N PRO A 210 6.73 2.27 -35.99
CA PRO A 210 8.05 2.87 -36.11
C PRO A 210 8.55 3.36 -34.74
N GLU A 211 9.81 3.12 -34.43
CA GLU A 211 10.40 3.42 -33.11
C GLU A 211 10.36 4.91 -32.77
N GLY A 212 10.53 5.78 -33.78
CA GLY A 212 10.56 7.24 -33.66
C GLY A 212 9.18 7.91 -33.72
N MET A 213 8.12 7.19 -34.11
CA MET A 213 6.78 7.75 -34.18
C MET A 213 6.17 7.93 -32.78
N LYS A 214 5.45 9.03 -32.54
CA LYS A 214 4.69 9.21 -31.32
C LYS A 214 3.52 8.24 -31.24
N LEU A 215 3.19 7.80 -30.01
CA LEU A 215 2.12 6.82 -29.80
C LEU A 215 0.75 7.35 -30.27
N GLY A 216 0.44 8.62 -30.04
CA GLY A 216 -0.81 9.25 -30.49
C GLY A 216 -0.92 9.32 -32.02
N GLU A 217 0.17 9.66 -32.71
CA GLU A 217 0.24 9.70 -34.20
C GLU A 217 0.06 8.29 -34.77
N LEU A 218 0.74 7.29 -34.19
CA LEU A 218 0.56 5.90 -34.61
C LEU A 218 -0.90 5.45 -34.44
N TYR A 219 -1.53 5.81 -33.34
CA TYR A 219 -2.91 5.44 -33.09
C TYR A 219 -3.89 6.15 -34.03
N TYR A 220 -3.62 7.41 -34.39
CA TYR A 220 -4.38 8.14 -35.39
C TYR A 220 -4.36 7.43 -36.75
N HIS A 221 -3.18 7.12 -37.26
CA HIS A 221 -3.05 6.41 -38.54
C HIS A 221 -3.70 5.03 -38.49
N PHE A 222 -3.51 4.31 -37.38
CA PHE A 222 -4.14 3.00 -37.22
C PHE A 222 -5.68 3.06 -37.30
N ILE A 223 -6.32 4.06 -36.66
CA ILE A 223 -7.78 4.22 -36.72
C ILE A 223 -8.23 4.57 -38.13
N ASN A 224 -7.53 5.47 -38.81
CA ASN A 224 -7.88 5.87 -40.17
C ASN A 224 -7.76 4.70 -41.15
N ASP A 225 -6.63 4.03 -41.18
CA ASP A 225 -6.40 2.87 -42.05
C ASP A 225 -7.44 1.78 -41.80
N TYR A 226 -7.73 1.51 -40.54
CA TYR A 226 -8.74 0.52 -40.20
C TYR A 226 -10.14 0.93 -40.65
N ASN A 227 -10.56 2.17 -40.46
CA ASN A 227 -11.89 2.64 -40.80
C ASN A 227 -12.08 2.76 -42.32
N GLU A 228 -11.01 3.06 -43.09
CA GLU A 228 -11.04 3.01 -44.56
C GLU A 228 -11.25 1.59 -45.08
N LEU A 229 -10.51 0.63 -44.50
CA LEU A 229 -10.58 -0.77 -44.92
C LEU A 229 -11.84 -1.51 -44.42
N GLN A 230 -12.40 -1.11 -43.29
CA GLN A 230 -13.50 -1.78 -42.59
C GLN A 230 -14.67 -0.80 -42.32
N SER A 231 -15.17 -0.17 -43.38
CA SER A 231 -16.24 0.83 -43.29
C SER A 231 -17.54 0.34 -42.68
N GLU A 232 -17.82 -0.96 -42.73
CA GLU A 232 -19.02 -1.56 -42.12
C GLU A 232 -18.96 -1.62 -40.60
N THR A 233 -17.78 -1.71 -39.99
CA THR A 233 -17.58 -1.84 -38.55
C THR A 233 -16.46 -0.91 -38.06
N PRO A 234 -16.60 0.42 -38.24
CA PRO A 234 -15.55 1.36 -37.90
C PRO A 234 -15.31 1.43 -36.37
N ILE A 235 -14.11 1.88 -36.02
CA ILE A 235 -13.79 2.30 -34.68
C ILE A 235 -14.33 3.71 -34.46
N GLU A 236 -15.22 3.89 -33.54
CA GLU A 236 -15.76 5.21 -33.18
C GLU A 236 -14.67 6.05 -32.50
N TYR A 237 -14.31 7.20 -33.09
CA TYR A 237 -13.35 8.17 -32.54
C TYR A 237 -13.99 9.48 -32.10
N ALA A 238 -15.28 9.69 -32.41
CA ALA A 238 -16.05 10.88 -32.05
C ALA A 238 -17.47 10.51 -31.62
N THR A 239 -18.09 11.39 -30.85
CA THR A 239 -19.50 11.32 -30.48
C THR A 239 -20.39 11.69 -31.67
N LYS A 240 -21.70 11.44 -31.54
CA LYS A 240 -22.70 11.90 -32.55
C LYS A 240 -22.71 13.41 -32.79
N ASN A 241 -22.23 14.18 -31.81
CA ASN A 241 -22.12 15.64 -31.89
C ASN A 241 -20.79 16.12 -32.50
N ILE A 242 -19.99 15.21 -33.08
CA ILE A 242 -18.68 15.51 -33.66
C ILE A 242 -17.67 16.01 -32.61
N GLU A 243 -17.79 15.56 -31.37
CA GLU A 243 -16.80 15.79 -30.32
C GLU A 243 -15.85 14.58 -30.25
N ALA A 244 -14.53 14.84 -30.25
CA ALA A 244 -13.54 13.79 -30.17
C ALA A 244 -13.65 13.05 -28.82
N TYR A 245 -13.53 11.74 -28.87
CA TYR A 245 -13.31 10.99 -27.63
C TYR A 245 -11.91 11.22 -27.12
N GLU A 246 -11.79 11.33 -25.81
CA GLU A 246 -10.51 11.26 -25.12
C GLU A 246 -10.10 9.81 -24.88
N TRP A 247 -8.84 9.53 -25.19
CA TRP A 247 -8.26 8.20 -25.04
C TRP A 247 -7.11 8.23 -24.07
N TRP A 248 -6.95 7.13 -23.36
CA TRP A 248 -5.74 6.88 -22.60
C TRP A 248 -5.19 5.49 -22.92
N PHE A 249 -3.88 5.38 -22.78
CA PHE A 249 -3.14 4.22 -23.21
C PHE A 249 -2.43 3.60 -22.03
N ARG A 250 -2.55 2.29 -21.91
CA ARG A 250 -1.81 1.55 -20.91
C ARG A 250 -1.25 0.27 -21.48
N ARG A 251 -0.08 -0.13 -20.97
CA ARG A 251 0.49 -1.44 -21.30
C ARG A 251 -0.34 -2.53 -20.63
N LYS A 252 -0.65 -3.61 -21.37
CA LYS A 252 -1.30 -4.80 -20.77
C LYS A 252 -0.35 -5.43 -19.76
N PRO A 253 -0.68 -5.42 -18.44
CA PRO A 253 0.21 -5.94 -17.42
C PRO A 253 0.19 -7.46 -17.42
N LYS A 254 1.33 -8.08 -17.15
CA LYS A 254 1.36 -9.47 -16.72
C LYS A 254 0.94 -9.51 -15.25
N TRP A 255 0.50 -10.68 -14.76
CA TRP A 255 -0.03 -10.84 -13.39
C TRP A 255 0.88 -10.32 -12.26
N TYR A 256 2.20 -10.24 -12.51
CA TYR A 256 3.21 -9.76 -11.55
C TYR A 256 3.70 -8.33 -11.83
N GLN A 257 3.18 -7.66 -12.86
CA GLN A 257 3.63 -6.32 -13.28
C GLN A 257 2.62 -5.26 -12.86
N ARG A 258 3.14 -4.12 -12.43
CA ARG A 258 2.30 -2.94 -12.21
C ARG A 258 1.76 -2.40 -13.54
N GLN A 259 0.57 -1.84 -13.50
CA GLN A 259 0.00 -1.10 -14.63
C GLN A 259 0.91 0.08 -14.97
N ARG A 260 1.25 0.23 -16.25
CA ARG A 260 2.04 1.36 -16.77
C ARG A 260 1.20 2.14 -17.77
N ILE A 261 0.96 3.40 -17.45
CA ILE A 261 0.32 4.37 -18.36
C ILE A 261 1.38 4.82 -19.37
N LEU A 262 0.97 4.96 -20.61
CA LEU A 262 1.80 5.37 -21.73
C LEU A 262 1.45 6.81 -22.11
N ASN A 263 2.45 7.61 -22.45
CA ASN A 263 2.26 8.99 -22.87
C ASN A 263 2.11 9.03 -24.40
N PRO A 264 0.96 9.49 -24.94
CA PRO A 264 0.72 9.59 -26.38
C PRO A 264 1.61 10.62 -27.10
N GLU A 265 2.14 11.62 -26.37
CA GLU A 265 2.94 12.71 -26.94
C GLU A 265 4.43 12.37 -27.14
N ILE A 266 4.87 11.22 -26.61
CA ILE A 266 6.25 10.77 -26.77
C ILE A 266 6.33 9.55 -27.68
N THR A 267 7.54 9.25 -28.17
CA THR A 267 7.77 8.21 -29.17
C THR A 267 7.54 6.79 -28.59
N ILE A 268 7.38 5.83 -29.49
CA ILE A 268 7.29 4.39 -29.17
C ILE A 268 8.51 3.96 -28.36
N ARG A 269 9.70 4.44 -28.74
CA ARG A 269 10.96 4.17 -28.02
C ARG A 269 10.97 4.73 -26.60
N GLU A 270 10.62 6.00 -26.43
CA GLU A 270 10.60 6.68 -25.12
C GLU A 270 9.57 6.08 -24.17
N ASN A 271 8.44 5.62 -24.69
CA ASN A 271 7.45 4.83 -23.94
C ASN A 271 7.99 3.45 -23.52
N GLY A 272 9.13 3.01 -24.05
CA GLY A 272 9.70 1.68 -23.81
C GLY A 272 8.87 0.55 -24.38
N ILE A 273 8.12 0.83 -25.45
CA ILE A 273 7.33 -0.15 -26.20
C ILE A 273 8.31 -1.00 -27.04
N LYS A 274 8.09 -2.31 -27.02
CA LYS A 274 8.94 -3.30 -27.70
C LYS A 274 8.08 -4.24 -28.54
N GLU A 275 8.74 -5.07 -29.31
CA GLU A 275 8.10 -6.13 -30.09
C GLU A 275 7.09 -6.94 -29.26
N ASN A 276 5.91 -7.21 -29.83
CA ASN A 276 4.79 -7.91 -29.22
C ASN A 276 4.23 -7.26 -27.93
N THR A 277 4.49 -5.96 -27.69
CA THR A 277 3.83 -5.23 -26.60
C THR A 277 2.35 -5.05 -26.93
N VAL A 278 1.47 -5.37 -25.97
CA VAL A 278 0.03 -5.13 -26.09
C VAL A 278 -0.32 -3.86 -25.34
N ILE A 279 -0.98 -2.93 -26.05
CA ILE A 279 -1.45 -1.66 -25.53
C ILE A 279 -2.98 -1.73 -25.44
N ILE A 280 -3.52 -1.44 -24.28
CA ILE A 280 -4.95 -1.29 -24.07
C ILE A 280 -5.29 0.18 -24.26
N CYS A 281 -6.19 0.45 -25.22
CA CYS A 281 -6.69 1.79 -25.53
C CYS A 281 -8.11 1.91 -25.00
N GLU A 282 -8.34 2.84 -24.07
CA GLU A 282 -9.63 3.02 -23.42
C GLU A 282 -10.11 4.46 -23.61
N ARG A 283 -11.41 4.60 -23.93
CA ARG A 283 -12.07 5.93 -23.99
C ARG A 283 -12.39 6.39 -22.58
N ILE A 284 -12.28 7.69 -22.37
CA ILE A 284 -12.77 8.33 -21.15
C ILE A 284 -14.21 8.75 -21.40
N ASN A 285 -15.12 8.18 -20.64
CA ASN A 285 -16.51 8.65 -20.62
C ASN A 285 -16.60 9.79 -19.61
N ASN A 286 -16.87 11.01 -20.06
CA ASN A 286 -17.08 12.17 -19.19
C ASN A 286 -18.32 12.06 -18.28
N GLU A 287 -19.07 10.95 -18.35
CA GLU A 287 -20.24 10.70 -17.51
C GLU A 287 -19.94 9.97 -16.20
N SER A 288 -18.67 9.66 -15.90
CA SER A 288 -18.28 8.85 -14.73
C SER A 288 -17.46 9.60 -13.65
N PHE A 289 -17.57 10.93 -13.58
CA PHE A 289 -17.00 11.73 -12.49
C PHE A 289 -18.08 12.54 -11.77
#